data_2a179a994d4ec5f195e135c794c89ff2
#
_entry.id   2a179a994d4ec5f195e135c794c89ff2
#
_cell.length_a   1.000
_cell.length_b   1.000
_cell.length_c   1.000
_cell.angle_alpha   90.00
_cell.angle_beta   90.00
_cell.angle_gamma   90.00
#
_symmetry.space_group_name_H-M   'P 1'
#
loop_
_entity.id
_entity.type
_entity.pdbx_description
1 polymer ?
#
loop_
_entity_poly.entity_id
_entity_poly.type
_entity_poly.pdbx_seq_one_letter_code
_entity_poly.pdbx_strand_id
1 'polypeptide(L)'
;INYSIENMLAVNVQGIISIYIDEIPEAMFRLVKRGGIALNVVSNGICIPDMHTIMVDKVEECELAVQHLLDLGHKKVAMLFDKLDNSIRRSRLTGYKQALGKAKIPYREEYVYIWGRDAIADVTESADKGYYLTKALLERTPEVTAFVCMNDAMALGAFKAVREAGKKVPDDYSIVGFDDLVFADSIDPSLTTVGLDQYLWGKKLAQYYFSLLEHPQVKESCVSEEKVLVKSRLIPRQSTKKIVL
;
A
#
# COMPACT_ATOMS: atom_id res chain seq x y z
N ILE A 1 -8.80 19.13 0.12
CA ILE A 1 -9.68 18.38 1.05
C ILE A 1 -10.77 19.31 1.59
N ASN A 2 -10.47 20.48 2.20
CA ASN A 2 -11.50 21.39 2.74
C ASN A 2 -12.54 21.80 1.70
N TYR A 3 -12.12 22.21 0.51
CA TYR A 3 -13.02 22.60 -0.58
C TYR A 3 -13.96 21.46 -1.02
N SER A 4 -13.44 20.22 -1.08
CA SER A 4 -14.26 19.07 -1.46
C SER A 4 -15.36 18.77 -0.44
N ILE A 5 -15.07 18.93 0.86
CA ILE A 5 -16.04 18.70 1.92
C ILE A 5 -17.06 19.81 2.02
N GLU A 6 -16.66 21.07 1.88
CA GLU A 6 -17.59 22.18 1.81
C GLU A 6 -18.63 21.99 0.67
N ASN A 7 -18.18 21.54 -0.49
CA ASN A 7 -19.08 21.21 -1.60
C ASN A 7 -20.03 20.04 -1.27
N MET A 8 -19.54 18.98 -0.61
CA MET A 8 -20.38 17.87 -0.17
C MET A 8 -21.45 18.33 0.84
N LEU A 9 -21.06 19.20 1.77
CA LEU A 9 -21.98 19.79 2.75
C LEU A 9 -23.02 20.66 2.06
N ALA A 10 -22.64 21.45 1.05
CA ALA A 10 -23.55 22.32 0.32
C ALA A 10 -24.65 21.56 -0.45
N VAL A 11 -24.40 20.32 -0.85
CA VAL A 11 -25.39 19.45 -1.51
C VAL A 11 -26.10 18.48 -0.55
N ASN A 12 -25.99 18.72 0.77
CA ASN A 12 -26.68 17.96 1.82
C ASN A 12 -26.45 16.44 1.76
N VAL A 13 -25.19 16.00 1.60
CA VAL A 13 -24.87 14.56 1.69
C VAL A 13 -25.19 14.03 3.10
N GLN A 14 -25.70 12.82 3.20
CA GLN A 14 -26.02 12.16 4.48
C GLN A 14 -24.79 11.63 5.19
N GLY A 15 -23.68 11.45 4.47
CA GLY A 15 -22.43 11.00 5.04
C GLY A 15 -21.29 11.00 4.05
N ILE A 16 -20.10 10.77 4.56
CA ILE A 16 -18.84 10.75 3.82
C ILE A 16 -18.07 9.51 4.17
N ILE A 17 -17.56 8.80 3.17
CA ILE A 17 -16.58 7.72 3.35
C ILE A 17 -15.24 8.27 2.90
N SER A 18 -14.30 8.33 3.82
CA SER A 18 -12.94 8.77 3.53
C SER A 18 -11.98 7.60 3.58
N ILE A 19 -11.17 7.43 2.53
CA ILE A 19 -10.26 6.30 2.38
C ILE A 19 -8.82 6.79 2.51
N TYR A 20 -8.06 6.18 3.43
CA TYR A 20 -6.63 6.43 3.63
C TYR A 20 -6.26 7.89 3.98
N ILE A 21 -7.00 8.49 4.89
CA ILE A 21 -6.64 9.78 5.49
C ILE A 21 -5.76 9.52 6.72
N ASP A 22 -4.57 10.13 6.75
CA ASP A 22 -3.66 10.09 7.90
C ASP A 22 -4.08 11.05 9.01
N GLU A 23 -4.57 12.21 8.61
CA GLU A 23 -5.03 13.27 9.53
C GLU A 23 -6.28 13.94 8.96
N ILE A 24 -7.31 14.06 9.77
CA ILE A 24 -8.46 14.88 9.44
C ILE A 24 -8.20 16.26 10.03
N PRO A 25 -8.11 17.32 9.21
CA PRO A 25 -7.98 18.67 9.73
C PRO A 25 -9.13 18.98 10.70
N GLU A 26 -8.79 19.59 11.84
CA GLU A 26 -9.80 19.90 12.89
C GLU A 26 -10.97 20.73 12.37
N ALA A 27 -10.72 21.62 11.40
CA ALA A 27 -11.76 22.40 10.74
C ALA A 27 -12.78 21.51 10.01
N MET A 28 -12.28 20.45 9.34
CA MET A 28 -13.09 19.47 8.64
C MET A 28 -13.91 18.62 9.62
N PHE A 29 -13.32 18.19 10.72
CA PHE A 29 -14.03 17.49 11.79
C PHE A 29 -15.18 18.31 12.36
N ARG A 30 -14.94 19.59 12.65
CA ARG A 30 -15.99 20.51 13.13
C ARG A 30 -17.11 20.71 12.11
N LEU A 31 -16.80 20.81 10.81
CA LEU A 31 -17.79 20.96 9.74
C LEU A 31 -18.70 19.73 9.65
N VAL A 32 -18.11 18.54 9.62
CA VAL A 32 -18.84 17.26 9.58
C VAL A 32 -19.74 17.11 10.81
N LYS A 33 -19.22 17.38 12.00
CA LYS A 33 -19.97 17.30 13.26
C LYS A 33 -21.12 18.29 13.34
N ARG A 34 -20.93 19.53 12.86
CA ARG A 34 -22.00 20.57 12.79
C ARG A 34 -23.10 20.19 11.79
N GLY A 35 -22.75 19.56 10.68
CA GLY A 35 -23.70 19.13 9.66
C GLY A 35 -24.49 17.87 10.04
N GLY A 36 -24.19 17.23 11.17
CA GLY A 36 -24.81 15.96 11.58
C GLY A 36 -24.53 14.81 10.61
N ILE A 37 -23.41 14.89 9.88
CA ILE A 37 -23.04 13.95 8.83
C ILE A 37 -22.24 12.80 9.41
N ALA A 38 -22.60 11.57 9.03
CA ALA A 38 -21.82 10.40 9.39
C ALA A 38 -20.51 10.38 8.59
N LEU A 39 -19.38 10.38 9.29
CA LEU A 39 -18.06 10.25 8.65
C LEU A 39 -17.45 8.90 9.01
N ASN A 40 -17.26 8.07 8.01
CA ASN A 40 -16.51 6.83 8.10
C ASN A 40 -15.12 7.02 7.52
N VAL A 41 -14.12 6.61 8.27
CA VAL A 41 -12.72 6.75 7.88
C VAL A 41 -12.09 5.36 7.78
N VAL A 42 -11.44 5.10 6.66
CA VAL A 42 -10.52 3.97 6.53
C VAL A 42 -9.12 4.47 6.84
N SER A 43 -8.57 4.03 7.94
CA SER A 43 -7.29 4.50 8.49
C SER A 43 -6.25 3.37 8.55
N ASN A 44 -4.99 3.74 8.55
CA ASN A 44 -3.84 2.82 8.61
C ASN A 44 -3.40 2.55 10.06
N GLY A 45 -4.32 2.01 10.88
CA GLY A 45 -4.00 1.64 12.26
C GLY A 45 -4.15 2.78 13.29
N ILE A 46 -4.72 3.92 12.90
CA ILE A 46 -5.02 5.03 13.82
C ILE A 46 -6.51 5.12 14.02
N CYS A 47 -6.96 4.95 15.26
CA CYS A 47 -8.34 5.24 15.63
C CYS A 47 -8.55 6.75 15.75
N ILE A 48 -9.54 7.26 15.04
CA ILE A 48 -9.88 8.68 15.10
C ILE A 48 -11.03 8.85 16.08
N PRO A 49 -10.84 9.57 17.21
CA PRO A 49 -11.89 9.77 18.20
C PRO A 49 -13.18 10.36 17.60
N ASP A 50 -14.32 9.91 18.09
CA ASP A 50 -15.67 10.35 17.64
C ASP A 50 -16.00 10.06 16.18
N MET A 51 -15.24 9.16 15.52
CA MET A 51 -15.50 8.75 14.14
C MET A 51 -15.53 7.22 14.03
N HIS A 52 -16.34 6.72 13.11
CA HIS A 52 -16.28 5.32 12.75
C HIS A 52 -15.03 5.07 11.92
N THR A 53 -14.03 4.45 12.53
CA THR A 53 -12.72 4.19 11.92
C THR A 53 -12.57 2.71 11.63
N ILE A 54 -12.31 2.36 10.38
CA ILE A 54 -11.91 1.01 9.97
C ILE A 54 -10.39 1.00 9.85
N MET A 55 -9.75 0.18 10.65
CA MET A 55 -8.29 0.09 10.68
C MET A 55 -7.79 -0.99 9.72
N VAL A 56 -6.88 -0.61 8.83
CA VAL A 56 -6.23 -1.50 7.87
C VAL A 56 -4.79 -1.74 8.31
N ASP A 57 -4.39 -3.01 8.38
CA ASP A 57 -3.03 -3.36 8.81
C ASP A 57 -2.05 -3.41 7.61
N LYS A 58 -1.45 -2.25 7.32
CA LYS A 58 -0.43 -2.12 6.27
C LYS A 58 0.93 -2.71 6.66
N VAL A 59 1.14 -3.00 7.94
CA VAL A 59 2.33 -3.73 8.43
C VAL A 59 2.22 -5.18 7.98
N GLU A 60 1.09 -5.83 8.26
CA GLU A 60 0.83 -7.22 7.86
C GLU A 60 0.87 -7.39 6.34
N GLU A 61 0.27 -6.48 5.56
CA GLU A 61 0.36 -6.53 4.09
C GLU A 61 1.82 -6.57 3.61
N CYS A 62 2.68 -5.73 4.17
CA CYS A 62 4.08 -5.71 3.78
C CYS A 62 4.83 -6.96 4.26
N GLU A 63 4.52 -7.46 5.44
CA GLU A 63 5.07 -8.74 5.92
C GLU A 63 4.76 -9.88 4.95
N LEU A 64 3.52 -9.98 4.44
CA LEU A 64 3.12 -10.99 3.45
C LEU A 64 3.99 -10.91 2.18
N ALA A 65 4.19 -9.71 1.64
CA ALA A 65 5.00 -9.51 0.44
C ALA A 65 6.46 -9.92 0.63
N VAL A 66 7.06 -9.49 1.73
CA VAL A 66 8.47 -9.78 2.03
C VAL A 66 8.66 -11.25 2.40
N GLN A 67 7.77 -11.82 3.23
CA GLN A 67 7.82 -13.22 3.62
C GLN A 67 7.75 -14.15 2.41
N HIS A 68 6.90 -13.84 1.42
CA HIS A 68 6.85 -14.59 0.17
C HIS A 68 8.23 -14.68 -0.52
N LEU A 69 8.94 -13.56 -0.62
CA LEU A 69 10.27 -13.55 -1.21
C LEU A 69 11.29 -14.33 -0.37
N LEU A 70 11.20 -14.23 0.97
CA LEU A 70 12.06 -14.99 1.87
C LEU A 70 11.82 -16.51 1.76
N ASP A 71 10.55 -16.92 1.63
CA ASP A 71 10.17 -18.34 1.44
C ASP A 71 10.65 -18.89 0.09
N LEU A 72 10.80 -18.02 -0.91
CA LEU A 72 11.43 -18.35 -2.19
C LEU A 72 12.98 -18.40 -2.12
N GLY A 73 13.57 -18.12 -0.95
CA GLY A 73 15.00 -18.20 -0.70
C GLY A 73 15.78 -16.91 -0.91
N HIS A 74 15.10 -15.80 -1.23
CA HIS A 74 15.74 -14.49 -1.34
C HIS A 74 16.19 -13.99 0.04
N LYS A 75 17.45 -13.63 0.20
CA LYS A 75 18.01 -13.06 1.44
C LYS A 75 18.39 -11.58 1.31
N LYS A 76 18.56 -11.12 0.08
CA LYS A 76 18.88 -9.73 -0.25
C LYS A 76 17.67 -9.13 -0.97
N VAL A 77 16.72 -8.64 -0.19
CA VAL A 77 15.45 -8.06 -0.65
C VAL A 77 15.51 -6.56 -0.45
N ALA A 78 15.28 -5.78 -1.48
CA ALA A 78 15.18 -4.33 -1.38
C ALA A 78 13.72 -3.86 -1.34
N MET A 79 13.51 -2.59 -0.99
CA MET A 79 12.20 -1.97 -0.99
C MET A 79 12.25 -0.59 -1.64
N LEU A 80 11.30 -0.31 -2.55
CA LEU A 80 11.18 0.95 -3.26
C LEU A 80 9.98 1.73 -2.74
N PHE A 81 10.24 2.97 -2.30
CA PHE A 81 9.24 3.89 -1.78
C PHE A 81 9.14 5.17 -2.61
N ASP A 82 7.94 5.79 -2.66
CA ASP A 82 7.82 7.18 -3.07
C ASP A 82 8.52 8.05 -1.98
N LYS A 83 7.79 8.58 -1.02
CA LYS A 83 8.35 9.29 0.15
C LYS A 83 7.90 8.57 1.41
N LEU A 84 8.55 8.78 2.54
CA LEU A 84 8.11 8.24 3.84
C LEU A 84 7.32 9.29 4.64
N ASP A 85 6.45 10.02 3.97
CA ASP A 85 5.74 11.18 4.50
C ASP A 85 4.34 10.87 5.07
N ASN A 86 3.83 9.65 4.87
CA ASN A 86 2.52 9.24 5.39
C ASN A 86 2.56 7.94 6.18
N SER A 87 1.47 7.61 6.88
CA SER A 87 1.36 6.44 7.77
C SER A 87 1.46 5.12 7.00
N ILE A 88 0.86 5.00 5.80
CA ILE A 88 0.92 3.80 4.97
C ILE A 88 2.37 3.40 4.69
N ARG A 89 3.15 4.37 4.26
CA ARG A 89 4.55 4.15 3.86
C ARG A 89 5.42 3.79 5.05
N ARG A 90 5.21 4.45 6.20
CA ARG A 90 5.89 4.11 7.46
C ARG A 90 5.50 2.71 7.96
N SER A 91 4.21 2.35 7.87
CA SER A 91 3.73 1.02 8.24
C SER A 91 4.32 -0.07 7.35
N ARG A 92 4.40 0.14 6.03
CA ARG A 92 5.06 -0.80 5.11
C ARG A 92 6.56 -0.96 5.41
N LEU A 93 7.27 0.13 5.75
CA LEU A 93 8.67 0.03 6.18
C LEU A 93 8.81 -0.77 7.50
N THR A 94 7.85 -0.60 8.41
CA THR A 94 7.81 -1.40 9.65
C THR A 94 7.60 -2.87 9.34
N GLY A 95 6.64 -3.24 8.48
CA GLY A 95 6.40 -4.62 8.06
C GLY A 95 7.61 -5.25 7.37
N TYR A 96 8.30 -4.52 6.51
CA TYR A 96 9.55 -4.96 5.90
C TYR A 96 10.61 -5.31 6.97
N LYS A 97 10.83 -4.42 7.94
CA LYS A 97 11.78 -4.66 9.04
C LYS A 97 11.37 -5.85 9.91
N GLN A 98 10.08 -6.02 10.19
CA GLN A 98 9.57 -7.12 10.99
C GLN A 98 9.73 -8.47 10.28
N ALA A 99 9.42 -8.55 8.98
CA ALA A 99 9.62 -9.76 8.19
C ALA A 99 11.09 -10.20 8.16
N LEU A 100 12.01 -9.26 7.92
CA LEU A 100 13.46 -9.55 7.98
C LEU A 100 13.88 -10.02 9.38
N GLY A 101 13.39 -9.36 10.44
CA GLY A 101 13.68 -9.71 11.83
C GLY A 101 13.20 -11.12 12.19
N LYS A 102 11.98 -11.51 11.80
CA LYS A 102 11.44 -12.87 11.97
C LYS A 102 12.30 -13.92 11.29
N ALA A 103 12.83 -13.60 10.11
CA ALA A 103 13.74 -14.46 9.34
C ALA A 103 15.21 -14.38 9.81
N LYS A 104 15.52 -13.57 10.84
CA LYS A 104 16.90 -13.33 11.34
C LYS A 104 17.84 -12.77 10.27
N ILE A 105 17.32 -12.00 9.33
CA ILE A 105 18.08 -11.30 8.29
C ILE A 105 18.30 -9.85 8.76
N PRO A 106 19.55 -9.35 8.79
CA PRO A 106 19.83 -7.98 9.19
C PRO A 106 19.15 -6.96 8.26
N TYR A 107 18.47 -5.96 8.84
CA TYR A 107 18.02 -4.80 8.10
C TYR A 107 19.24 -4.02 7.57
N ARG A 108 19.18 -3.62 6.30
CA ARG A 108 20.19 -2.80 5.65
C ARG A 108 19.50 -1.58 5.03
N GLU A 109 19.94 -0.39 5.42
CA GLU A 109 19.36 0.86 4.93
C GLU A 109 19.64 1.07 3.44
N GLU A 110 20.75 0.58 2.92
CA GLU A 110 21.14 0.63 1.52
C GLU A 110 20.19 -0.15 0.59
N TYR A 111 19.34 -1.04 1.14
CA TYR A 111 18.31 -1.77 0.38
C TYR A 111 16.95 -1.06 0.41
N VAL A 112 16.86 0.11 1.03
CA VAL A 112 15.64 0.93 1.05
C VAL A 112 15.81 2.14 0.16
N TYR A 113 15.14 2.17 -0.98
CA TYR A 113 15.19 3.23 -1.97
C TYR A 113 13.99 4.17 -1.84
N ILE A 114 14.24 5.46 -1.71
CA ILE A 114 13.22 6.47 -1.45
C ILE A 114 13.33 7.57 -2.51
N TRP A 115 12.19 7.86 -3.18
CA TRP A 115 12.11 8.97 -4.13
C TRP A 115 12.46 10.31 -3.47
N GLY A 116 13.27 11.11 -4.14
CA GLY A 116 13.79 12.37 -3.61
C GLY A 116 15.06 12.25 -2.79
N ARG A 117 15.44 11.03 -2.36
CA ARG A 117 16.73 10.70 -1.73
C ARG A 117 17.66 9.95 -2.69
N ASP A 118 17.15 8.88 -3.30
CA ASP A 118 17.95 7.93 -4.07
C ASP A 118 17.83 8.12 -5.59
N ALA A 119 16.74 8.75 -6.04
CA ALA A 119 16.55 9.18 -7.41
C ALA A 119 15.74 10.48 -7.45
N ILE A 120 16.08 11.36 -8.39
CA ILE A 120 15.42 12.66 -8.63
C ILE A 120 15.28 12.85 -10.13
N ALA A 121 14.04 13.10 -10.57
CA ALA A 121 13.72 13.50 -11.94
C ALA A 121 12.44 14.34 -11.91
N ASP A 122 12.17 15.09 -12.97
CA ASP A 122 10.93 15.86 -13.09
C ASP A 122 9.78 14.96 -13.55
N VAL A 123 9.33 14.08 -12.64
CA VAL A 123 8.25 13.14 -12.86
C VAL A 123 7.33 13.05 -11.65
N THR A 124 6.06 12.84 -11.89
CA THR A 124 5.01 12.74 -10.85
C THR A 124 4.47 11.33 -10.71
N GLU A 125 4.42 10.57 -11.80
CA GLU A 125 3.80 9.27 -11.86
C GLU A 125 4.59 8.20 -11.11
N SER A 126 3.87 7.30 -10.45
CA SER A 126 4.45 6.23 -9.64
C SER A 126 5.30 5.27 -10.49
N ALA A 127 4.88 5.00 -11.72
CA ALA A 127 5.65 4.16 -12.64
C ALA A 127 7.00 4.77 -13.00
N ASP A 128 7.05 6.07 -13.31
CA ASP A 128 8.32 6.74 -13.61
C ASP A 128 9.25 6.77 -12.42
N LYS A 129 8.73 7.01 -11.21
CA LYS A 129 9.51 6.92 -9.98
C LYS A 129 10.09 5.52 -9.77
N GLY A 130 9.28 4.48 -10.00
CA GLY A 130 9.71 3.08 -9.95
C GLY A 130 10.84 2.78 -10.94
N TYR A 131 10.75 3.32 -12.15
CA TYR A 131 11.80 3.19 -13.16
C TYR A 131 13.13 3.78 -12.68
N TYR A 132 13.15 5.03 -12.22
CA TYR A 132 14.39 5.68 -11.78
C TYR A 132 14.97 5.07 -10.49
N LEU A 133 14.12 4.73 -9.52
CA LEU A 133 14.57 4.04 -8.31
C LEU A 133 15.18 2.68 -8.60
N THR A 134 14.60 1.93 -9.55
CA THR A 134 15.15 0.64 -9.96
C THR A 134 16.48 0.81 -10.67
N LYS A 135 16.67 1.82 -11.51
CA LYS A 135 17.99 2.13 -12.09
C LYS A 135 19.04 2.36 -11.02
N ALA A 136 18.72 3.18 -10.01
CA ALA A 136 19.61 3.43 -8.89
C ALA A 136 19.92 2.14 -8.09
N LEU A 137 18.91 1.26 -7.91
CA LEU A 137 19.10 -0.04 -7.26
C LEU A 137 20.05 -0.94 -8.05
N LEU A 138 19.85 -1.07 -9.35
CA LEU A 138 20.69 -1.92 -10.22
C LEU A 138 22.16 -1.47 -10.23
N GLU A 139 22.41 -0.17 -10.11
CA GLU A 139 23.75 0.41 -10.06
C GLU A 139 24.43 0.25 -8.69
N ARG A 140 23.68 0.49 -7.59
CA ARG A 140 24.26 0.58 -6.23
C ARG A 140 24.27 -0.72 -5.47
N THR A 141 23.29 -1.59 -5.69
CA THR A 141 23.11 -2.86 -4.97
C THR A 141 22.83 -4.01 -5.92
N PRO A 142 23.76 -4.31 -6.86
CA PRO A 142 23.58 -5.35 -7.87
C PRO A 142 23.42 -6.77 -7.27
N GLU A 143 23.78 -6.95 -5.99
CA GLU A 143 23.63 -8.20 -5.27
C GLU A 143 22.21 -8.47 -4.77
N VAL A 144 21.31 -7.49 -4.83
CA VAL A 144 19.88 -7.68 -4.54
C VAL A 144 19.28 -8.64 -5.57
N THR A 145 18.45 -9.56 -5.12
CA THR A 145 17.83 -10.58 -6.00
C THR A 145 16.31 -10.45 -6.10
N ALA A 146 15.74 -9.67 -5.22
CA ALA A 146 14.30 -9.36 -5.23
C ALA A 146 14.03 -7.99 -4.63
N PHE A 147 12.93 -7.37 -5.02
CA PHE A 147 12.47 -6.14 -4.39
C PHE A 147 10.96 -5.99 -4.39
N VAL A 148 10.49 -5.26 -3.40
CA VAL A 148 9.09 -4.93 -3.20
C VAL A 148 8.89 -3.48 -3.60
N CYS A 149 7.98 -3.24 -4.54
CA CYS A 149 7.56 -1.91 -4.95
C CYS A 149 6.40 -1.44 -4.09
N MET A 150 6.36 -0.16 -3.78
CA MET A 150 5.32 0.43 -2.93
C MET A 150 3.90 0.23 -3.46
N ASN A 151 3.71 0.08 -4.78
CA ASN A 151 2.46 -0.27 -5.45
C ASN A 151 2.73 -0.91 -6.81
N ASP A 152 1.68 -1.44 -7.45
CA ASP A 152 1.78 -2.11 -8.76
C ASP A 152 2.22 -1.14 -9.87
N ALA A 153 1.81 0.13 -9.82
CA ALA A 153 2.24 1.12 -10.79
C ALA A 153 3.76 1.37 -10.71
N MET A 154 4.33 1.43 -9.50
CA MET A 154 5.78 1.50 -9.30
C MET A 154 6.48 0.25 -9.84
N ALA A 155 5.90 -0.93 -9.63
CA ALA A 155 6.43 -2.18 -10.16
C ALA A 155 6.48 -2.19 -11.69
N LEU A 156 5.48 -1.61 -12.37
CA LEU A 156 5.48 -1.48 -13.83
C LEU A 156 6.71 -0.70 -14.34
N GLY A 157 7.06 0.40 -13.68
CA GLY A 157 8.28 1.15 -13.98
C GLY A 157 9.56 0.35 -13.70
N ALA A 158 9.54 -0.44 -12.63
CA ALA A 158 10.65 -1.32 -12.29
C ALA A 158 10.89 -2.41 -13.35
N PHE A 159 9.82 -3.03 -13.88
CA PHE A 159 9.92 -3.96 -15.00
C PHE A 159 10.60 -3.33 -16.22
N LYS A 160 10.22 -2.10 -16.56
CA LYS A 160 10.85 -1.36 -17.65
C LYS A 160 12.35 -1.17 -17.43
N ALA A 161 12.74 -0.73 -16.24
CA ALA A 161 14.16 -0.49 -15.90
C ALA A 161 14.98 -1.78 -15.95
N VAL A 162 14.47 -2.88 -15.39
CA VAL A 162 15.12 -4.20 -15.42
C VAL A 162 15.33 -4.65 -16.86
N ARG A 163 14.30 -4.55 -17.72
CA ARG A 163 14.37 -4.92 -19.13
C ARG A 163 15.38 -4.08 -19.90
N GLU A 164 15.42 -2.76 -19.70
CA GLU A 164 16.37 -1.86 -20.36
C GLU A 164 17.83 -2.11 -19.93
N ALA A 165 18.03 -2.64 -18.71
CA ALA A 165 19.34 -3.10 -18.26
C ALA A 165 19.75 -4.48 -18.83
N GLY A 166 18.96 -5.05 -19.75
CA GLY A 166 19.21 -6.38 -20.33
C GLY A 166 18.95 -7.53 -19.37
N LYS A 167 18.20 -7.27 -18.29
CA LYS A 167 17.86 -8.24 -17.24
C LYS A 167 16.42 -8.70 -17.39
N LYS A 168 16.08 -9.79 -16.70
CA LYS A 168 14.76 -10.43 -16.80
C LYS A 168 14.08 -10.57 -15.43
N VAL A 169 12.76 -10.37 -15.45
CA VAL A 169 11.87 -10.74 -14.35
C VAL A 169 11.16 -12.03 -14.76
N PRO A 170 11.13 -13.07 -13.93
CA PRO A 170 11.72 -13.17 -12.58
C PRO A 170 13.18 -13.69 -12.57
N ASP A 171 13.81 -13.89 -13.72
CA ASP A 171 15.09 -14.65 -13.84
C ASP A 171 16.25 -14.01 -13.10
N ASP A 172 16.45 -12.73 -13.26
CA ASP A 172 17.48 -11.97 -12.57
C ASP A 172 16.95 -11.33 -11.29
N TYR A 173 15.70 -10.86 -11.31
CA TYR A 173 15.06 -10.15 -10.19
C TYR A 173 13.62 -10.60 -9.99
N SER A 174 13.26 -11.02 -8.78
CA SER A 174 11.87 -11.17 -8.37
C SER A 174 11.27 -9.84 -7.93
N ILE A 175 10.04 -9.53 -8.36
CA ILE A 175 9.35 -8.27 -8.06
C ILE A 175 7.97 -8.55 -7.47
N VAL A 176 7.64 -7.84 -6.37
CA VAL A 176 6.31 -7.86 -5.75
C VAL A 176 5.77 -6.44 -5.68
N GLY A 177 4.49 -6.28 -5.98
CA GLY A 177 3.74 -5.03 -5.87
C GLY A 177 2.70 -5.04 -4.76
N PHE A 178 1.86 -3.99 -4.74
CA PHE A 178 0.67 -3.89 -3.89
C PHE A 178 -0.49 -3.33 -4.70
N ASP A 179 -1.71 -3.61 -4.26
CA ASP A 179 -3.01 -3.09 -4.65
C ASP A 179 -3.80 -3.98 -5.63
N ASP A 180 -3.20 -4.98 -6.28
CA ASP A 180 -3.83 -5.89 -7.29
C ASP A 180 -4.57 -5.11 -8.37
N LEU A 181 -3.87 -4.16 -8.99
CA LEU A 181 -4.44 -3.37 -10.08
C LEU A 181 -4.72 -4.25 -11.31
N VAL A 182 -5.73 -3.89 -12.09
CA VAL A 182 -6.23 -4.67 -13.24
C VAL A 182 -5.13 -5.11 -14.20
N PHE A 183 -4.12 -4.27 -14.43
CA PHE A 183 -3.02 -4.60 -15.33
C PHE A 183 -2.01 -5.61 -14.74
N ALA A 184 -2.01 -5.83 -13.41
CA ALA A 184 -1.04 -6.72 -12.75
C ALA A 184 -1.10 -8.17 -13.29
N ASP A 185 -2.27 -8.61 -13.68
CA ASP A 185 -2.46 -9.92 -14.33
C ASP A 185 -2.15 -9.92 -15.83
N SER A 186 -2.27 -8.76 -16.49
CA SER A 186 -2.20 -8.64 -17.94
C SER A 186 -0.80 -8.34 -18.49
N ILE A 187 0.16 -7.96 -17.63
CA ILE A 187 1.55 -7.73 -18.05
C ILE A 187 2.32 -9.06 -18.15
N ASP A 188 3.40 -9.08 -18.91
CA ASP A 188 4.26 -10.26 -19.08
C ASP A 188 5.69 -9.97 -18.60
N PRO A 189 6.17 -10.72 -17.58
CA PRO A 189 5.45 -11.68 -16.74
C PRO A 189 4.41 -11.00 -15.84
N SER A 190 3.32 -11.71 -15.51
CA SER A 190 2.26 -11.17 -14.62
C SER A 190 2.79 -10.92 -13.20
N LEU A 191 2.34 -9.80 -12.61
CA LEU A 191 2.89 -9.27 -11.35
C LEU A 191 2.31 -9.97 -10.12
N THR A 192 3.18 -10.57 -9.30
CA THR A 192 2.89 -10.98 -7.93
C THR A 192 2.63 -9.73 -7.09
N THR A 193 1.52 -9.70 -6.36
CA THR A 193 1.11 -8.52 -5.59
C THR A 193 0.42 -8.91 -4.29
N VAL A 194 0.32 -7.98 -3.36
CA VAL A 194 -0.55 -8.10 -2.20
C VAL A 194 -1.72 -7.14 -2.38
N GLY A 195 -2.91 -7.67 -2.35
CA GLY A 195 -4.11 -6.88 -2.58
C GLY A 195 -5.37 -7.58 -2.07
N LEU A 196 -6.49 -6.94 -2.30
CA LEU A 196 -7.81 -7.43 -1.93
C LEU A 196 -8.76 -7.30 -3.11
N ASP A 197 -9.88 -8.02 -3.06
CA ASP A 197 -10.97 -7.83 -3.99
C ASP A 197 -11.59 -6.43 -3.78
N GLN A 198 -11.17 -5.47 -4.62
CA GLN A 198 -11.55 -4.07 -4.51
C GLN A 198 -13.06 -3.85 -4.64
N TYR A 199 -13.74 -4.64 -5.48
CA TYR A 199 -15.18 -4.56 -5.64
C TYR A 199 -15.91 -5.04 -4.37
N LEU A 200 -15.53 -6.22 -3.87
CA LEU A 200 -16.10 -6.77 -2.65
C LEU A 200 -15.80 -5.87 -1.44
N TRP A 201 -14.60 -5.30 -1.40
CA TRP A 201 -14.20 -4.35 -0.36
C TRP A 201 -15.08 -3.09 -0.36
N GLY A 202 -15.24 -2.45 -1.52
CA GLY A 202 -16.11 -1.28 -1.67
C GLY A 202 -17.56 -1.57 -1.32
N LYS A 203 -18.07 -2.75 -1.76
CA LYS A 203 -19.42 -3.20 -1.42
C LYS A 203 -19.61 -3.35 0.10
N LYS A 204 -18.67 -4.01 0.78
CA LYS A 204 -18.73 -4.20 2.24
C LYS A 204 -18.58 -2.89 3.00
N LEU A 205 -17.70 -1.99 2.54
CA LEU A 205 -17.55 -0.67 3.11
C LEU A 205 -18.87 0.13 3.04
N ALA A 206 -19.54 0.11 1.89
CA ALA A 206 -20.83 0.75 1.73
C ALA A 206 -21.90 0.10 2.63
N GLN A 207 -21.97 -1.24 2.69
CA GLN A 207 -22.89 -1.95 3.57
C GLN A 207 -22.66 -1.58 5.05
N TYR A 208 -21.42 -1.52 5.48
CA TYR A 208 -21.10 -1.08 6.84
C TYR A 208 -21.53 0.36 7.10
N TYR A 209 -21.28 1.27 6.16
CA TYR A 209 -21.73 2.64 6.24
C TYR A 209 -23.26 2.75 6.39
N PHE A 210 -24.04 2.05 5.56
CA PHE A 210 -25.50 2.07 5.66
C PHE A 210 -26.00 1.47 6.97
N SER A 211 -25.37 0.43 7.48
CA SER A 211 -25.75 -0.13 8.79
C SER A 211 -25.56 0.87 9.94
N LEU A 212 -24.56 1.74 9.84
CA LEU A 212 -24.36 2.82 10.84
C LEU A 212 -25.43 3.91 10.76
N LEU A 213 -25.95 4.21 9.56
CA LEU A 213 -27.08 5.15 9.41
C LEU A 213 -28.38 4.58 9.99
N GLU A 214 -28.60 3.27 9.84
CA GLU A 214 -29.79 2.57 10.38
C GLU A 214 -29.70 2.40 11.91
N HIS A 215 -28.49 2.25 12.44
CA HIS A 215 -28.23 1.97 13.85
C HIS A 215 -27.24 2.98 14.48
N PRO A 216 -27.61 4.25 14.66
CA PRO A 216 -26.71 5.30 15.16
C PRO A 216 -26.27 5.09 16.61
N GLN A 217 -26.81 4.07 17.30
CA GLN A 217 -26.43 3.66 18.66
C GLN A 217 -25.18 2.81 18.73
N VAL A 218 -24.54 2.48 17.59
CA VAL A 218 -23.30 1.67 17.57
C VAL A 218 -22.17 2.46 18.22
N LYS A 219 -21.74 2.01 19.41
CA LYS A 219 -20.73 2.67 20.22
C LYS A 219 -19.29 2.36 19.81
N GLU A 220 -19.09 1.37 18.94
CA GLU A 220 -17.76 0.95 18.53
C GLU A 220 -17.22 1.93 17.48
N SER A 221 -16.38 2.85 17.93
CA SER A 221 -15.80 3.87 17.05
C SER A 221 -14.63 3.35 16.21
N CYS A 222 -13.96 2.27 16.65
CA CYS A 222 -12.83 1.67 15.96
C CYS A 222 -13.07 0.17 15.72
N VAL A 223 -12.98 -0.24 14.46
CA VAL A 223 -13.24 -1.62 14.04
C VAL A 223 -12.06 -2.13 13.23
N SER A 224 -11.66 -3.38 13.47
CA SER A 224 -10.62 -4.01 12.63
C SER A 224 -11.15 -4.28 11.23
N GLU A 225 -10.28 -4.21 10.23
CA GLU A 225 -10.61 -4.53 8.84
C GLU A 225 -11.21 -5.95 8.69
N GLU A 226 -10.66 -6.92 9.42
CA GLU A 226 -11.13 -8.32 9.39
C GLU A 226 -12.59 -8.48 9.77
N LYS A 227 -13.10 -7.62 10.67
CA LYS A 227 -14.48 -7.67 11.15
C LYS A 227 -15.48 -7.15 10.11
N VAL A 228 -15.08 -6.21 9.27
CA VAL A 228 -15.98 -5.43 8.41
C VAL A 228 -15.72 -5.66 6.93
N LEU A 229 -14.47 -5.81 6.54
CA LEU A 229 -14.02 -5.83 5.15
C LEU A 229 -13.38 -7.17 4.76
N VAL A 230 -12.82 -7.21 3.56
CA VAL A 230 -12.05 -8.33 3.05
C VAL A 230 -10.59 -8.15 3.39
N LYS A 231 -9.98 -9.15 3.99
CA LYS A 231 -8.54 -9.12 4.32
C LYS A 231 -7.70 -9.16 3.04
N SER A 232 -6.63 -8.37 3.03
CA SER A 232 -5.61 -8.42 1.98
C SER A 232 -4.91 -9.79 1.97
N ARG A 233 -4.54 -10.25 0.79
CA ARG A 233 -3.85 -11.52 0.59
C ARG A 233 -2.72 -11.38 -0.42
N LEU A 234 -1.73 -12.24 -0.31
CA LEU A 234 -0.76 -12.45 -1.37
C LEU A 234 -1.43 -13.11 -2.57
N ILE A 235 -1.15 -12.59 -3.76
CA ILE A 235 -1.62 -13.10 -5.05
C ILE A 235 -0.36 -13.44 -5.86
N PRO A 236 0.16 -14.67 -5.73
CA PRO A 236 1.35 -15.10 -6.45
C PRO A 236 1.07 -15.19 -7.95
N ARG A 237 2.00 -14.65 -8.74
CA ARG A 237 1.97 -14.71 -10.21
C ARG A 237 3.38 -15.04 -10.74
N GLN A 238 3.72 -14.56 -11.92
CA GLN A 238 4.95 -14.97 -12.63
C GLN A 238 6.18 -14.10 -12.32
N SER A 239 6.01 -12.94 -11.66
CA SER A 239 7.11 -12.01 -11.41
C SER A 239 8.05 -12.41 -10.28
N THR A 240 7.83 -13.56 -9.66
CA THR A 240 8.67 -14.09 -8.58
C THR A 240 9.04 -15.54 -8.85
N LYS A 241 10.25 -15.92 -8.49
CA LYS A 241 10.70 -17.32 -8.58
C LYS A 241 11.56 -17.74 -7.38
N LYS A 242 11.65 -19.05 -7.16
CA LYS A 242 12.55 -19.62 -6.17
C LYS A 242 14.01 -19.49 -6.60
N ILE A 243 14.88 -19.04 -5.69
CA ILE A 243 16.33 -19.11 -5.90
C ILE A 243 16.76 -20.57 -5.76
N VAL A 244 17.43 -21.09 -6.78
CA VAL A 244 18.14 -22.35 -6.70
C VAL A 244 19.57 -22.00 -6.30
N LEU A 245 19.97 -22.37 -5.08
CA LEU A 245 21.32 -22.21 -4.55
C LEU A 245 22.27 -23.26 -5.15
#